data_a3ae1a9de20626e002d1d72c53151f18
#
_entry.id   a3ae1a9de20626e002d1d72c53151f18
#
_cell.length_a   1.000
_cell.length_b   1.000
_cell.length_c   1.000
_cell.angle_alpha   90.00
_cell.angle_beta   90.00
_cell.angle_gamma   90.00
#
_symmetry.space_group_name_H-M   'P 1'
#
loop_
_entity.id
_entity.type
_entity.pdbx_description
1 polymer ?
#
loop_
_entity_poly.entity_id
_entity_poly.type
_entity_poly.pdbx_seq_one_letter_code
_entity_poly.pdbx_strand_id
1 'polypeptide(L)'
;MNPIEDFIDFRDVTFAYPPIEGDLDEEGKQIIPSPVFDHFSGVLPAAFTSVIGPNACGKSTLLLLAAGRLVPSRGKALLFGEDIAALSEEKRNLLASVIYQNMEFETNEKVSSLLAFVYENGSLKANAKGVRKDELFTEVVNVFELDTLMDRGLTELSKGENQRVLLAFSLLYGSASVFMDEPMFAMEGRQKDRSLSYLRDFCEATGVPIFVSMHELDLTRKFAQKVLLIYPNKDMDYGTPDEVMTNEDLEKAYGIPAAMLKHSEDMTRQLLLQHSQVLSKTRQDC
;
A
#
# COMPACT_ATOMS: atom_id res chain seq x y z
N MET A 1 22.61 8.35 5.38
CA MET A 1 22.78 7.35 4.30
C MET A 1 22.42 8.04 3.02
N ASN A 2 23.22 7.91 1.95
CA ASN A 2 22.74 8.31 0.64
C ASN A 2 21.49 7.48 0.34
N PRO A 3 20.39 8.10 -0.13
CA PRO A 3 19.24 7.33 -0.58
C PRO A 3 19.73 6.35 -1.65
N ILE A 4 19.21 5.12 -1.63
CA ILE A 4 19.44 4.17 -2.71
C ILE A 4 18.67 4.77 -3.90
N GLU A 5 19.41 5.39 -4.83
CA GLU A 5 18.82 6.13 -5.96
C GLU A 5 18.01 5.20 -6.86
N ASP A 6 18.48 3.94 -7.02
CA ASP A 6 17.85 2.92 -7.87
C ASP A 6 17.20 1.84 -7.00
N PHE A 7 16.24 2.23 -6.15
CA PHE A 7 15.54 1.27 -5.26
C PHE A 7 14.63 0.34 -6.04
N ILE A 8 13.79 0.88 -6.93
CA ILE A 8 12.97 0.12 -7.87
C ILE A 8 13.39 0.56 -9.28
N ASP A 9 13.70 -0.41 -10.15
CA ASP A 9 14.09 -0.16 -11.55
C ASP A 9 13.25 -1.06 -12.48
N PHE A 10 12.29 -0.44 -13.17
CA PHE A 10 11.48 -1.10 -14.20
C PHE A 10 12.18 -0.97 -15.54
N ARG A 11 12.43 -2.09 -16.21
CA ARG A 11 13.12 -2.15 -17.49
C ARG A 11 12.26 -2.80 -18.56
N ASP A 12 11.71 -1.99 -19.46
CA ASP A 12 10.92 -2.43 -20.63
C ASP A 12 9.75 -3.36 -20.24
N VAL A 13 9.05 -3.03 -19.14
CA VAL A 13 8.01 -3.85 -18.54
C VAL A 13 6.72 -3.76 -19.34
N THR A 14 6.23 -4.93 -19.81
CA THR A 14 4.87 -5.08 -20.33
C THR A 14 4.11 -6.07 -19.45
N PHE A 15 2.94 -5.65 -18.96
CA PHE A 15 2.08 -6.49 -18.14
C PHE A 15 0.60 -6.29 -18.48
N ALA A 16 -0.10 -7.40 -18.69
CA ALA A 16 -1.55 -7.47 -18.77
C ALA A 16 -2.05 -8.55 -17.81
N TYR A 17 -3.24 -8.35 -17.22
CA TYR A 17 -3.89 -9.42 -16.48
C TYR A 17 -4.32 -10.54 -17.42
N PRO A 18 -4.38 -11.80 -16.96
CA PRO A 18 -4.86 -12.91 -17.79
C PRO A 18 -6.34 -12.68 -18.17
N PRO A 19 -6.76 -13.17 -19.33
CA PRO A 19 -8.17 -13.17 -19.71
C PRO A 19 -9.02 -13.90 -18.66
N ILE A 20 -10.21 -13.36 -18.35
CA ILE A 20 -11.17 -14.02 -17.46
C ILE A 20 -11.90 -15.09 -18.31
N GLU A 21 -11.85 -16.34 -17.87
CA GLU A 21 -12.52 -17.44 -18.57
C GLU A 21 -14.03 -17.19 -18.67
N GLY A 22 -14.56 -17.26 -19.88
CA GLY A 22 -15.99 -17.00 -20.14
C GLY A 22 -16.36 -15.52 -20.37
N ASP A 23 -15.41 -14.59 -20.28
CA ASP A 23 -15.62 -13.20 -20.65
C ASP A 23 -15.48 -13.05 -22.18
N LEU A 24 -16.63 -12.94 -22.85
CA LEU A 24 -16.73 -12.93 -24.32
C LEU A 24 -17.23 -11.58 -24.81
N ASP A 25 -16.72 -11.14 -25.96
CA ASP A 25 -17.26 -9.97 -26.68
C ASP A 25 -18.60 -10.28 -27.37
N GLU A 26 -19.19 -9.28 -28.03
CA GLU A 26 -20.46 -9.41 -28.75
C GLU A 26 -20.42 -10.44 -29.89
N GLU A 27 -19.22 -10.79 -30.35
CA GLU A 27 -18.99 -11.81 -31.40
C GLU A 27 -18.70 -13.21 -30.81
N GLY A 28 -18.71 -13.36 -29.48
CA GLY A 28 -18.42 -14.60 -28.76
C GLY A 28 -16.95 -14.98 -28.70
N LYS A 29 -16.04 -14.03 -28.92
CA LYS A 29 -14.61 -14.21 -28.77
C LYS A 29 -14.14 -13.85 -27.37
N GLN A 30 -13.16 -14.55 -26.85
CA GLN A 30 -12.52 -14.27 -25.57
C GLN A 30 -11.99 -12.83 -25.54
N ILE A 31 -12.40 -12.03 -24.57
CA ILE A 31 -11.85 -10.69 -24.35
C ILE A 31 -10.44 -10.81 -23.81
N ILE A 32 -9.47 -10.23 -24.52
CA ILE A 32 -8.07 -10.16 -24.11
C ILE A 32 -7.84 -8.77 -23.50
N PRO A 33 -7.53 -8.68 -22.18
CA PRO A 33 -7.26 -7.41 -21.53
C PRO A 33 -6.09 -6.67 -22.17
N SER A 34 -6.27 -5.36 -22.37
CA SER A 34 -5.15 -4.50 -22.79
C SER A 34 -4.07 -4.44 -21.71
N PRO A 35 -2.80 -4.29 -22.08
CA PRO A 35 -1.73 -4.11 -21.11
C PRO A 35 -2.00 -2.94 -20.15
N VAL A 36 -1.78 -3.17 -18.86
CA VAL A 36 -1.80 -2.09 -17.85
C VAL A 36 -0.56 -1.23 -18.01
N PHE A 37 0.59 -1.85 -18.27
CA PHE A 37 1.83 -1.22 -18.67
C PHE A 37 2.33 -1.85 -19.97
N ASP A 38 2.78 -1.01 -20.89
CA ASP A 38 3.33 -1.43 -22.18
C ASP A 38 4.67 -0.71 -22.42
N HIS A 39 5.75 -1.50 -22.51
CA HIS A 39 7.12 -1.00 -22.65
C HIS A 39 7.52 0.05 -21.59
N PHE A 40 7.00 -0.08 -20.37
CA PHE A 40 7.24 0.86 -19.28
C PHE A 40 8.66 0.71 -18.72
N SER A 41 9.35 1.84 -18.57
CA SER A 41 10.65 1.93 -17.89
C SER A 41 10.65 3.11 -16.93
N GLY A 42 11.21 2.93 -15.73
CA GLY A 42 11.30 4.00 -14.74
C GLY A 42 12.06 3.56 -13.51
N VAL A 43 12.68 4.53 -12.85
CA VAL A 43 13.46 4.31 -11.62
C VAL A 43 12.85 5.11 -10.49
N LEU A 44 12.65 4.48 -9.34
CA LEU A 44 12.10 5.09 -8.13
C LEU A 44 13.11 4.93 -6.97
N PRO A 45 13.49 6.03 -6.30
CA PRO A 45 14.37 5.97 -5.14
C PRO A 45 13.66 5.50 -3.87
N ALA A 46 14.45 5.09 -2.88
CA ALA A 46 13.98 4.67 -1.58
C ALA A 46 13.45 5.87 -0.76
N ALA A 47 12.17 5.85 -0.39
CA ALA A 47 11.54 6.88 0.43
C ALA A 47 10.22 6.39 1.04
N PHE A 48 9.60 7.20 1.91
CA PHE A 48 8.18 7.08 2.21
C PHE A 48 7.39 7.75 1.08
N THR A 49 6.89 6.92 0.16
CA THR A 49 6.28 7.36 -1.11
C THR A 49 4.78 7.08 -1.11
N SER A 50 3.97 8.10 -1.35
CA SER A 50 2.56 7.95 -1.65
C SER A 50 2.36 7.78 -3.16
N VAL A 51 1.62 6.73 -3.55
CA VAL A 51 1.26 6.47 -4.95
C VAL A 51 -0.20 6.91 -5.15
N ILE A 52 -0.39 7.93 -5.98
CA ILE A 52 -1.70 8.54 -6.25
C ILE A 52 -2.03 8.51 -7.75
N GLY A 53 -3.28 8.73 -8.06
CA GLY A 53 -3.81 8.74 -9.41
C GLY A 53 -5.24 8.21 -9.46
N PRO A 54 -5.96 8.38 -10.57
CA PRO A 54 -7.34 7.95 -10.72
C PRO A 54 -7.48 6.42 -10.60
N ASN A 55 -8.72 5.94 -10.47
CA ASN A 55 -8.99 4.51 -10.48
C ASN A 55 -8.54 3.89 -11.81
N ALA A 56 -8.07 2.63 -11.75
CA ALA A 56 -7.57 1.88 -12.91
C ALA A 56 -6.34 2.48 -13.62
N CYS A 57 -5.66 3.50 -13.06
CA CYS A 57 -4.42 4.01 -13.64
C CYS A 57 -3.22 3.05 -13.48
N GLY A 58 -3.32 2.02 -12.62
CA GLY A 58 -2.28 1.00 -12.46
C GLY A 58 -1.52 1.04 -11.13
N LYS A 59 -1.96 1.81 -10.11
CA LYS A 59 -1.30 1.90 -8.77
C LYS A 59 -1.01 0.53 -8.16
N SER A 60 -2.05 -0.28 -7.96
CA SER A 60 -1.93 -1.64 -7.40
C SER A 60 -1.01 -2.52 -8.24
N THR A 61 -1.15 -2.47 -9.56
CA THR A 61 -0.32 -3.24 -10.49
C THR A 61 1.15 -2.86 -10.38
N LEU A 62 1.46 -1.56 -10.29
CA LEU A 62 2.83 -1.07 -10.11
C LEU A 62 3.45 -1.59 -8.82
N LEU A 63 2.72 -1.45 -7.69
CA LEU A 63 3.17 -1.94 -6.39
C LEU A 63 3.44 -3.45 -6.40
N LEU A 64 2.55 -4.22 -7.02
CA LEU A 64 2.67 -5.67 -7.10
C LEU A 64 3.80 -6.14 -8.02
N LEU A 65 4.04 -5.44 -9.13
CA LEU A 65 5.20 -5.68 -10.00
C LEU A 65 6.51 -5.36 -9.27
N ALA A 66 6.57 -4.21 -8.56
CA ALA A 66 7.74 -3.82 -7.78
C ALA A 66 8.07 -4.82 -6.66
N ALA A 67 7.03 -5.39 -6.04
CA ALA A 67 7.15 -6.39 -4.97
C ALA A 67 7.31 -7.85 -5.50
N GLY A 68 7.34 -8.05 -6.82
CA GLY A 68 7.46 -9.38 -7.46
C GLY A 68 6.26 -10.30 -7.22
N ARG A 69 5.08 -9.74 -6.94
CA ARG A 69 3.83 -10.49 -6.81
C ARG A 69 3.13 -10.70 -8.15
N LEU A 70 3.47 -9.85 -9.11
CA LEU A 70 3.11 -10.01 -10.52
C LEU A 70 4.39 -10.16 -11.35
N VAL A 71 4.33 -11.01 -12.36
CA VAL A 71 5.44 -11.26 -13.27
C VAL A 71 5.11 -10.61 -14.61
N PRO A 72 5.94 -9.67 -15.12
CA PRO A 72 5.69 -9.06 -16.40
C PRO A 72 5.85 -10.09 -17.53
N SER A 73 5.06 -9.95 -18.60
CA SER A 73 5.19 -10.77 -19.79
C SER A 73 6.44 -10.42 -20.63
N ARG A 74 6.94 -9.19 -20.43
CA ARG A 74 8.17 -8.67 -21.03
C ARG A 74 8.90 -7.76 -20.05
N GLY A 75 10.22 -7.71 -20.16
CA GLY A 75 11.07 -6.89 -19.31
C GLY A 75 11.21 -7.44 -17.91
N LYS A 76 11.57 -6.60 -16.95
CA LYS A 76 11.72 -6.99 -15.55
C LYS A 76 11.62 -5.81 -14.59
N ALA A 77 11.23 -6.09 -13.36
CA ALA A 77 11.31 -5.17 -12.23
C ALA A 77 12.46 -5.60 -11.32
N LEU A 78 13.39 -4.70 -11.09
CA LEU A 78 14.47 -4.90 -10.12
C LEU A 78 14.12 -4.20 -8.81
N LEU A 79 14.33 -4.87 -7.71
CA LEU A 79 14.22 -4.32 -6.35
C LEU A 79 15.58 -4.49 -5.66
N PHE A 80 16.18 -3.39 -5.19
CA PHE A 80 17.57 -3.35 -4.72
C PHE A 80 18.58 -3.94 -5.74
N GLY A 81 18.29 -3.79 -7.03
CA GLY A 81 19.10 -4.32 -8.13
C GLY A 81 18.90 -5.80 -8.46
N GLU A 82 18.06 -6.53 -7.70
CA GLU A 82 17.74 -7.94 -7.96
C GLU A 82 16.44 -8.08 -8.75
N ASP A 83 16.40 -8.98 -9.73
CA ASP A 83 15.17 -9.32 -10.46
C ASP A 83 14.23 -10.07 -9.52
N ILE A 84 13.28 -9.32 -8.94
CA ILE A 84 12.47 -9.81 -7.82
C ILE A 84 11.54 -10.97 -8.22
N ALA A 85 11.07 -11.00 -9.46
CA ALA A 85 10.21 -12.08 -9.95
C ALA A 85 10.98 -13.40 -10.12
N ALA A 86 12.29 -13.34 -10.32
CA ALA A 86 13.15 -14.53 -10.46
C ALA A 86 13.57 -15.14 -9.11
N LEU A 87 13.32 -14.45 -7.98
CA LEU A 87 13.68 -14.94 -6.65
C LEU A 87 12.69 -15.99 -6.13
N SER A 88 13.18 -16.86 -5.23
CA SER A 88 12.29 -17.73 -4.47
C SER A 88 11.31 -16.90 -3.61
N GLU A 89 10.16 -17.48 -3.27
CA GLU A 89 9.16 -16.81 -2.44
C GLU A 89 9.73 -16.32 -1.10
N GLU A 90 10.53 -17.15 -0.45
CA GLU A 90 11.21 -16.79 0.80
C GLU A 90 12.07 -15.53 0.64
N LYS A 91 12.93 -15.48 -0.39
CA LYS A 91 13.78 -14.32 -0.66
C LYS A 91 12.96 -13.08 -1.01
N ARG A 92 11.88 -13.24 -1.80
CA ARG A 92 10.96 -12.13 -2.11
C ARG A 92 10.33 -11.55 -0.84
N ASN A 93 9.87 -12.43 0.07
CA ASN A 93 9.28 -12.00 1.34
C ASN A 93 10.27 -11.28 2.24
N LEU A 94 11.55 -11.63 2.19
CA LEU A 94 12.62 -10.90 2.89
C LEU A 94 12.87 -9.51 2.31
N LEU A 95 12.72 -9.33 1.01
CA LEU A 95 12.93 -8.05 0.34
C LEU A 95 11.69 -7.16 0.37
N ALA A 96 10.49 -7.73 0.19
CA ALA A 96 9.25 -6.98 0.07
C ALA A 96 8.09 -7.62 0.82
N SER A 97 7.52 -6.94 1.81
CA SER A 97 6.19 -7.25 2.32
C SER A 97 5.12 -6.49 1.54
N VAL A 98 3.93 -7.10 1.42
CA VAL A 98 2.82 -6.50 0.68
C VAL A 98 1.54 -6.59 1.51
N ILE A 99 0.86 -5.46 1.66
CA ILE A 99 -0.54 -5.41 2.10
C ILE A 99 -1.39 -5.16 0.86
N TYR A 100 -2.25 -6.12 0.53
CA TYR A 100 -3.20 -6.01 -0.58
C TYR A 100 -4.44 -5.23 -0.15
N GLN A 101 -5.09 -4.59 -1.10
CA GLN A 101 -6.41 -4.01 -0.88
C GLN A 101 -7.40 -5.08 -0.37
N ASN A 102 -8.14 -4.75 0.69
CA ASN A 102 -9.11 -5.65 1.35
C ASN A 102 -8.52 -7.00 1.83
N MET A 103 -7.23 -7.04 2.14
CA MET A 103 -6.61 -8.22 2.72
C MET A 103 -7.24 -8.54 4.09
N GLU A 104 -7.61 -9.82 4.30
CA GLU A 104 -8.19 -10.32 5.54
C GLU A 104 -7.46 -11.61 5.97
N PHE A 105 -7.50 -11.90 7.26
CA PHE A 105 -6.95 -13.16 7.80
C PHE A 105 -8.01 -14.27 7.71
N GLU A 106 -7.58 -15.46 7.28
CA GLU A 106 -8.43 -16.64 7.17
C GLU A 106 -8.26 -17.62 8.34
N THR A 107 -7.61 -17.19 9.42
CA THR A 107 -7.32 -18.03 10.60
C THR A 107 -8.02 -17.48 11.85
N ASN A 108 -8.45 -18.39 12.73
CA ASN A 108 -9.02 -18.04 14.04
C ASN A 108 -7.97 -17.82 15.14
N GLU A 109 -6.69 -17.78 14.77
CA GLU A 109 -5.62 -17.45 15.71
C GLU A 109 -5.85 -16.08 16.36
N LYS A 110 -5.35 -15.91 17.57
CA LYS A 110 -5.40 -14.63 18.28
C LYS A 110 -4.42 -13.63 17.66
N VAL A 111 -4.77 -12.35 17.74
CA VAL A 111 -3.86 -11.25 17.35
C VAL A 111 -2.50 -11.39 18.06
N SER A 112 -2.50 -11.67 19.37
CA SER A 112 -1.28 -11.86 20.14
C SER A 112 -0.40 -13.00 19.62
N SER A 113 -1.02 -14.14 19.25
CA SER A 113 -0.29 -15.30 18.70
C SER A 113 0.36 -14.97 17.38
N LEU A 114 -0.38 -14.30 16.46
CA LEU A 114 0.15 -13.85 15.17
C LEU A 114 1.32 -12.89 15.34
N LEU A 115 1.16 -11.84 16.14
CA LEU A 115 2.20 -10.83 16.30
C LEU A 115 3.44 -11.39 17.01
N ALA A 116 3.27 -12.28 18.00
CA ALA A 116 4.38 -12.97 18.63
C ALA A 116 5.14 -13.86 17.64
N PHE A 117 4.41 -14.66 16.84
CA PHE A 117 5.02 -15.51 15.81
C PHE A 117 5.85 -14.70 14.82
N VAL A 118 5.30 -13.60 14.30
CA VAL A 118 5.99 -12.72 13.34
C VAL A 118 7.19 -12.04 13.97
N TYR A 119 7.06 -11.58 15.19
CA TYR A 119 8.14 -11.00 15.95
C TYR A 119 9.30 -11.97 16.19
N GLU A 120 9.03 -13.24 16.45
CA GLU A 120 10.05 -14.26 16.68
C GLU A 120 10.71 -14.73 15.39
N ASN A 121 9.90 -14.93 14.33
CA ASN A 121 10.32 -15.60 13.09
C ASN A 121 10.56 -14.64 11.91
N GLY A 122 10.21 -13.37 12.03
CA GLY A 122 10.42 -12.36 10.99
C GLY A 122 11.88 -11.95 10.82
N SER A 123 12.11 -11.14 9.79
CA SER A 123 13.45 -10.73 9.32
C SER A 123 13.94 -9.41 9.93
N LEU A 124 13.21 -8.85 10.90
CA LEU A 124 13.48 -7.53 11.47
C LEU A 124 14.94 -7.33 11.90
N LYS A 125 15.57 -8.37 12.45
CA LYS A 125 16.98 -8.32 12.89
C LYS A 125 17.98 -8.08 11.74
N ALA A 126 17.61 -8.53 10.53
CA ALA A 126 18.50 -8.43 9.37
C ALA A 126 18.39 -7.06 8.67
N ASN A 127 17.19 -6.47 8.65
CA ASN A 127 16.86 -5.35 7.79
C ASN A 127 16.73 -3.99 8.50
N ALA A 128 16.34 -3.97 9.78
CA ALA A 128 16.19 -2.72 10.54
C ALA A 128 17.43 -2.38 11.37
N LYS A 129 18.33 -1.58 10.83
CA LYS A 129 19.51 -1.10 11.56
C LYS A 129 19.10 -0.09 12.65
N GLY A 130 19.52 -0.34 13.88
CA GLY A 130 19.34 0.59 15.02
C GLY A 130 18.00 0.48 15.74
N VAL A 131 17.11 -0.41 15.32
CA VAL A 131 15.82 -0.64 16.00
C VAL A 131 16.01 -1.70 17.10
N ARG A 132 15.62 -1.34 18.33
CA ARG A 132 15.52 -2.30 19.43
C ARG A 132 14.19 -3.06 19.29
N LYS A 133 14.30 -4.37 19.08
CA LYS A 133 13.17 -5.24 18.78
C LYS A 133 12.04 -5.14 19.80
N ASP A 134 12.37 -5.12 21.10
CA ASP A 134 11.38 -5.08 22.18
C ASP A 134 10.66 -3.73 22.24
N GLU A 135 11.37 -2.64 21.95
CA GLU A 135 10.81 -1.30 21.90
C GLU A 135 9.86 -1.18 20.69
N LEU A 136 10.26 -1.68 19.52
CA LEU A 136 9.42 -1.66 18.32
C LEU A 136 8.10 -2.42 18.54
N PHE A 137 8.13 -3.60 19.15
CA PHE A 137 6.90 -4.35 19.41
C PHE A 137 5.93 -3.53 20.26
N THR A 138 6.42 -2.95 21.36
CA THR A 138 5.61 -2.12 22.25
C THR A 138 5.09 -0.86 21.54
N GLU A 139 5.93 -0.20 20.74
CA GLU A 139 5.54 0.98 19.97
C GLU A 139 4.45 0.65 18.94
N VAL A 140 4.63 -0.41 18.18
CA VAL A 140 3.68 -0.86 17.15
C VAL A 140 2.32 -1.20 17.76
N VAL A 141 2.29 -1.96 18.87
CA VAL A 141 1.06 -2.28 19.61
C VAL A 141 0.36 -1.00 20.06
N ASN A 142 1.09 -0.04 20.64
CA ASN A 142 0.54 1.23 21.10
C ASN A 142 0.05 2.12 19.96
N VAL A 143 0.87 2.29 18.91
CA VAL A 143 0.55 3.18 17.78
C VAL A 143 -0.71 2.73 17.05
N PHE A 144 -0.82 1.44 16.80
CA PHE A 144 -1.99 0.88 16.12
C PHE A 144 -3.13 0.49 17.06
N GLU A 145 -3.05 0.86 18.37
CA GLU A 145 -4.10 0.64 19.36
C GLU A 145 -4.56 -0.82 19.43
N LEU A 146 -3.59 -1.76 19.53
CA LEU A 146 -3.87 -3.19 19.46
C LEU A 146 -4.09 -3.85 20.82
N ASP A 147 -3.80 -3.15 21.94
CA ASP A 147 -3.89 -3.72 23.29
C ASP A 147 -5.23 -4.43 23.55
N THR A 148 -6.33 -3.78 23.15
CA THR A 148 -7.70 -4.33 23.35
C THR A 148 -8.06 -5.44 22.36
N LEU A 149 -7.23 -5.67 21.35
CA LEU A 149 -7.43 -6.66 20.30
C LEU A 149 -6.62 -7.95 20.53
N MET A 150 -5.62 -7.93 21.42
CA MET A 150 -4.62 -8.99 21.55
C MET A 150 -5.23 -10.37 21.82
N ASP A 151 -6.33 -10.44 22.59
CA ASP A 151 -7.01 -11.68 22.90
C ASP A 151 -8.13 -12.07 21.92
N ARG A 152 -8.43 -11.23 20.94
CA ARG A 152 -9.46 -11.50 19.94
C ARG A 152 -8.94 -12.38 18.80
N GLY A 153 -9.84 -13.18 18.23
CA GLY A 153 -9.59 -13.95 17.02
C GLY A 153 -9.49 -13.03 15.80
N LEU A 154 -8.59 -13.35 14.88
CA LEU A 154 -8.34 -12.54 13.68
C LEU A 154 -9.58 -12.40 12.79
N THR A 155 -10.42 -13.44 12.71
CA THR A 155 -11.69 -13.40 11.94
C THR A 155 -12.81 -12.62 12.61
N GLU A 156 -12.63 -12.21 13.87
CA GLU A 156 -13.62 -11.43 14.63
C GLU A 156 -13.39 -9.92 14.52
N LEU A 157 -12.32 -9.52 13.85
CA LEU A 157 -11.93 -8.12 13.71
C LEU A 157 -12.83 -7.39 12.71
N SER A 158 -13.18 -6.14 13.01
CA SER A 158 -13.73 -5.23 12.01
C SER A 158 -12.67 -4.92 10.95
N LYS A 159 -13.08 -4.44 9.77
CA LYS A 159 -12.15 -4.09 8.70
C LYS A 159 -11.05 -3.11 9.14
N GLY A 160 -11.41 -2.07 9.91
CA GLY A 160 -10.43 -1.11 10.41
C GLY A 160 -9.47 -1.71 11.46
N GLU A 161 -9.96 -2.60 12.34
CA GLU A 161 -9.11 -3.35 13.27
C GLU A 161 -8.17 -4.28 12.52
N ASN A 162 -8.67 -5.02 11.52
CA ASN A 162 -7.86 -5.87 10.66
C ASN A 162 -6.74 -5.11 9.96
N GLN A 163 -7.05 -3.93 9.40
CA GLN A 163 -6.04 -3.07 8.76
C GLN A 163 -4.94 -2.65 9.73
N ARG A 164 -5.29 -2.29 10.98
CA ARG A 164 -4.31 -1.96 12.02
C ARG A 164 -3.39 -3.13 12.37
N VAL A 165 -3.94 -4.33 12.46
CA VAL A 165 -3.16 -5.56 12.69
C VAL A 165 -2.25 -5.88 11.49
N LEU A 166 -2.71 -5.70 10.25
CA LEU A 166 -1.89 -5.88 9.04
C LEU A 166 -0.72 -4.90 8.97
N LEU A 167 -0.93 -3.63 9.36
CA LEU A 167 0.16 -2.65 9.45
C LEU A 167 1.22 -3.09 10.48
N ALA A 168 0.78 -3.49 11.67
CA ALA A 168 1.66 -4.00 12.70
C ALA A 168 2.44 -5.23 12.23
N PHE A 169 1.73 -6.19 11.65
CA PHE A 169 2.31 -7.40 11.07
C PHE A 169 3.42 -7.07 10.07
N SER A 170 3.17 -6.17 9.10
CA SER A 170 4.13 -5.85 8.04
C SER A 170 5.42 -5.22 8.58
N LEU A 171 5.32 -4.36 9.60
CA LEU A 171 6.49 -3.76 10.23
C LEU A 171 7.28 -4.76 11.10
N LEU A 172 6.58 -5.58 11.89
CA LEU A 172 7.19 -6.58 12.76
C LEU A 172 7.81 -7.74 11.97
N TYR A 173 7.27 -8.07 10.80
CA TYR A 173 7.87 -9.06 9.91
C TYR A 173 9.25 -8.60 9.43
N GLY A 174 9.44 -7.30 9.17
CA GLY A 174 10.74 -6.70 8.95
C GLY A 174 11.36 -7.01 7.60
N SER A 175 10.58 -7.02 6.53
CA SER A 175 11.11 -7.02 5.15
C SER A 175 11.96 -5.77 4.89
N ALA A 176 12.87 -5.85 3.91
CA ALA A 176 13.73 -4.74 3.52
C ALA A 176 12.96 -3.55 2.91
N SER A 177 11.72 -3.77 2.47
CA SER A 177 10.79 -2.75 1.97
C SER A 177 9.34 -3.17 2.19
N VAL A 178 8.41 -2.19 2.16
CA VAL A 178 6.98 -2.42 2.39
C VAL A 178 6.16 -1.76 1.30
N PHE A 179 5.24 -2.51 0.70
CA PHE A 179 4.29 -2.05 -0.30
C PHE A 179 2.86 -2.22 0.24
N MET A 180 2.07 -1.16 0.20
CA MET A 180 0.73 -1.16 0.78
C MET A 180 -0.28 -0.60 -0.23
N ASP A 181 -1.29 -1.39 -0.55
CA ASP A 181 -2.37 -0.97 -1.45
C ASP A 181 -3.62 -0.63 -0.64
N GLU A 182 -3.91 0.67 -0.50
CA GLU A 182 -5.01 1.24 0.27
C GLU A 182 -5.14 0.67 1.70
N PRO A 183 -4.07 0.62 2.50
CA PRO A 183 -4.04 -0.15 3.75
C PRO A 183 -4.91 0.46 4.86
N MET A 184 -5.43 1.68 4.69
CA MET A 184 -6.11 2.44 5.73
C MET A 184 -7.54 2.85 5.34
N PHE A 185 -8.10 2.24 4.29
CA PHE A 185 -9.42 2.61 3.77
C PHE A 185 -10.54 2.61 4.84
N ALA A 186 -10.56 1.61 5.71
CA ALA A 186 -11.59 1.46 6.75
C ALA A 186 -11.23 2.07 8.12
N MET A 187 -10.13 2.81 8.22
CA MET A 187 -9.71 3.48 9.46
C MET A 187 -10.37 4.84 9.63
N GLU A 188 -10.57 5.26 10.89
CA GLU A 188 -10.98 6.61 11.22
C GLU A 188 -9.87 7.64 10.99
N GLY A 189 -10.24 8.91 10.77
CA GLY A 189 -9.29 9.97 10.42
C GLY A 189 -8.12 10.11 11.41
N ARG A 190 -8.38 10.05 12.73
CA ARG A 190 -7.32 10.10 13.75
C ARG A 190 -6.37 8.90 13.67
N GLN A 191 -6.90 7.72 13.39
CA GLN A 191 -6.09 6.51 13.25
C GLN A 191 -5.23 6.56 11.98
N LYS A 192 -5.78 7.07 10.86
CA LYS A 192 -5.02 7.32 9.63
C LYS A 192 -3.84 8.26 9.86
N ASP A 193 -4.10 9.42 10.49
CA ASP A 193 -3.07 10.42 10.82
C ASP A 193 -1.94 9.81 11.65
N ARG A 194 -2.29 9.07 12.69
CA ARG A 194 -1.32 8.43 13.60
C ARG A 194 -0.51 7.36 12.88
N SER A 195 -1.17 6.53 12.07
CA SER A 195 -0.53 5.48 11.30
C SER A 195 0.44 6.03 10.26
N LEU A 196 0.02 7.03 9.49
CA LEU A 196 0.85 7.66 8.46
C LEU A 196 2.06 8.38 9.06
N SER A 197 1.86 9.12 10.16
CA SER A 197 2.98 9.73 10.87
C SER A 197 4.00 8.69 11.30
N TYR A 198 3.54 7.60 11.89
CA TYR A 198 4.43 6.54 12.37
C TYR A 198 5.16 5.83 11.22
N LEU A 199 4.47 5.51 10.12
CA LEU A 199 5.09 4.87 8.95
C LEU A 199 6.18 5.76 8.34
N ARG A 200 5.93 7.08 8.24
CA ARG A 200 6.94 8.04 7.78
C ARG A 200 8.14 8.06 8.71
N ASP A 201 7.90 8.22 10.02
CA ASP A 201 8.96 8.31 11.03
C ASP A 201 9.77 7.00 11.11
N PHE A 202 9.10 5.84 10.95
CA PHE A 202 9.74 4.53 10.84
C PHE A 202 10.63 4.44 9.59
N CYS A 203 10.13 4.87 8.43
CA CYS A 203 10.93 4.91 7.19
C CYS A 203 12.18 5.78 7.35
N GLU A 204 12.04 6.98 7.95
CA GLU A 204 13.16 7.88 8.22
C GLU A 204 14.19 7.29 9.20
N ALA A 205 13.73 6.69 10.28
CA ALA A 205 14.59 6.14 11.32
C ALA A 205 15.34 4.88 10.88
N THR A 206 14.67 4.01 10.12
CA THR A 206 15.22 2.70 9.74
C THR A 206 15.86 2.67 8.36
N GLY A 207 15.46 3.60 7.48
CA GLY A 207 15.80 3.58 6.06
C GLY A 207 15.04 2.51 5.26
N VAL A 208 14.03 1.84 5.84
CA VAL A 208 13.16 0.89 5.14
C VAL A 208 12.18 1.65 4.24
N PRO A 209 12.26 1.51 2.91
CA PRO A 209 11.36 2.21 2.00
C PRO A 209 9.93 1.69 2.15
N ILE A 210 8.98 2.61 2.13
CA ILE A 210 7.55 2.31 2.22
C ILE A 210 6.81 2.99 1.07
N PHE A 211 6.08 2.21 0.28
CA PHE A 211 5.23 2.69 -0.80
C PHE A 211 3.77 2.40 -0.46
N VAL A 212 2.95 3.45 -0.42
CA VAL A 212 1.53 3.37 -0.01
C VAL A 212 0.65 3.96 -1.10
N SER A 213 -0.27 3.18 -1.67
CA SER A 213 -1.31 3.79 -2.50
C SER A 213 -2.38 4.44 -1.62
N MET A 214 -2.76 5.65 -1.97
CA MET A 214 -3.76 6.42 -1.24
C MET A 214 -4.69 7.17 -2.19
N HIS A 215 -5.92 7.41 -1.74
CA HIS A 215 -6.88 8.27 -2.43
C HIS A 215 -6.98 9.66 -1.80
N GLU A 216 -6.68 9.76 -0.51
CA GLU A 216 -6.79 11.02 0.24
C GLU A 216 -5.60 11.94 -0.07
N LEU A 217 -5.82 12.95 -0.92
CA LEU A 217 -4.79 13.88 -1.35
C LEU A 217 -4.27 14.78 -0.21
N ASP A 218 -5.14 15.16 0.74
CA ASP A 218 -4.73 15.95 1.89
C ASP A 218 -3.81 15.17 2.85
N LEU A 219 -4.06 13.86 3.05
CA LEU A 219 -3.17 12.99 3.82
C LEU A 219 -1.85 12.78 3.08
N THR A 220 -1.90 12.62 1.76
CA THR A 220 -0.70 12.55 0.92
C THR A 220 0.17 13.79 1.09
N ARG A 221 -0.41 15.01 0.96
CA ARG A 221 0.33 16.28 1.16
C ARG A 221 0.94 16.39 2.55
N LYS A 222 0.23 15.91 3.56
CA LYS A 222 0.64 16.05 4.96
C LYS A 222 1.78 15.11 5.34
N PHE A 223 1.79 13.89 4.83
CA PHE A 223 2.66 12.83 5.35
C PHE A 223 3.70 12.30 4.37
N ALA A 224 3.45 12.33 3.05
CA ALA A 224 4.38 11.76 2.08
C ALA A 224 5.67 12.58 1.97
N GLN A 225 6.82 11.88 1.96
CA GLN A 225 8.11 12.49 1.62
C GLN A 225 8.23 12.67 0.10
N LYS A 226 7.72 11.68 -0.63
CA LYS A 226 7.65 11.65 -2.08
C LYS A 226 6.27 11.22 -2.55
N VAL A 227 5.91 11.68 -3.71
CA VAL A 227 4.66 11.34 -4.40
C VAL A 227 5.00 10.78 -5.77
N LEU A 228 4.36 9.67 -6.11
CA LEU A 228 4.30 9.12 -7.45
C LEU A 228 2.88 9.33 -7.97
N LEU A 229 2.69 10.26 -8.89
CA LEU A 229 1.43 10.52 -9.57
C LEU A 229 1.38 9.74 -10.88
N ILE A 230 0.39 8.86 -11.02
CA ILE A 230 0.19 8.07 -12.23
C ILE A 230 -1.00 8.65 -13.01
N TYR A 231 -0.75 9.05 -14.25
CA TYR A 231 -1.77 9.58 -15.15
C TYR A 231 -2.57 8.46 -15.85
N PRO A 232 -3.77 8.77 -16.43
CA PRO A 232 -4.55 7.79 -17.19
C PRO A 232 -3.79 7.14 -18.35
N ASN A 233 -2.92 7.90 -19.02
CA ASN A 233 -2.07 7.43 -20.13
C ASN A 233 -0.82 6.65 -19.67
N LYS A 234 -0.68 6.41 -18.36
CA LYS A 234 0.45 5.72 -17.70
C LYS A 234 1.75 6.52 -17.60
N ASP A 235 1.75 7.80 -18.01
CA ASP A 235 2.83 8.71 -17.64
C ASP A 235 2.89 8.85 -16.11
N MET A 236 4.05 9.19 -15.59
CA MET A 236 4.28 9.30 -14.15
C MET A 236 5.13 10.53 -13.83
N ASP A 237 4.72 11.25 -12.79
CA ASP A 237 5.54 12.27 -12.15
C ASP A 237 5.96 11.81 -10.76
N TYR A 238 7.22 12.04 -10.43
CA TYR A 238 7.80 11.69 -9.13
C TYR A 238 8.55 12.88 -8.53
N GLY A 239 8.21 13.23 -7.31
CA GLY A 239 8.83 14.37 -6.62
C GLY A 239 8.31 14.54 -5.20
N THR A 240 8.54 15.72 -4.62
CA THR A 240 7.88 16.12 -3.36
C THR A 240 6.39 16.39 -3.60
N PRO A 241 5.55 16.37 -2.56
CA PRO A 241 4.14 16.76 -2.71
C PRO A 241 3.93 18.11 -3.41
N ASP A 242 4.76 19.10 -3.09
CA ASP A 242 4.65 20.44 -3.68
C ASP A 242 5.02 20.48 -5.17
N GLU A 243 5.97 19.63 -5.59
CA GLU A 243 6.39 19.52 -6.99
C GLU A 243 5.37 18.79 -7.87
N VAL A 244 4.73 17.74 -7.35
CA VAL A 244 3.94 16.78 -8.15
C VAL A 244 2.43 17.00 -8.00
N MET A 245 1.98 17.56 -6.89
CA MET A 245 0.55 17.74 -6.62
C MET A 245 0.10 19.19 -6.88
N THR A 246 0.56 19.80 -7.97
CA THR A 246 0.05 21.11 -8.40
C THR A 246 -1.42 20.97 -8.83
N ASN A 247 -2.15 22.09 -8.87
CA ASN A 247 -3.54 22.04 -9.36
C ASN A 247 -3.59 21.53 -10.80
N GLU A 248 -2.65 21.95 -11.65
CA GLU A 248 -2.55 21.56 -13.05
C GLU A 248 -2.35 20.04 -13.20
N ASP A 249 -1.39 19.47 -12.46
CA ASP A 249 -1.08 18.04 -12.50
C ASP A 249 -2.26 17.21 -12.01
N LEU A 250 -2.91 17.63 -10.91
CA LEU A 250 -4.08 16.95 -10.38
C LEU A 250 -5.28 17.04 -11.35
N GLU A 251 -5.54 18.20 -11.95
CA GLU A 251 -6.59 18.36 -12.96
C GLU A 251 -6.32 17.48 -14.19
N LYS A 252 -5.07 17.44 -14.66
CA LYS A 252 -4.65 16.55 -15.75
C LYS A 252 -4.82 15.07 -15.41
N ALA A 253 -4.46 14.67 -14.19
CA ALA A 253 -4.53 13.27 -13.76
C ALA A 253 -5.97 12.81 -13.55
N TYR A 254 -6.80 13.61 -12.87
CA TYR A 254 -8.15 13.22 -12.46
C TYR A 254 -9.26 13.66 -13.44
N GLY A 255 -8.96 14.55 -14.39
CA GLY A 255 -9.91 15.03 -15.40
C GLY A 255 -11.01 15.94 -14.84
N ILE A 256 -10.85 16.46 -13.62
CA ILE A 256 -11.80 17.39 -12.97
C ILE A 256 -11.04 18.52 -12.28
N PRO A 257 -11.65 19.72 -12.13
CA PRO A 257 -10.99 20.84 -11.45
C PRO A 257 -10.52 20.47 -10.04
N ALA A 258 -9.32 20.91 -9.65
CA ALA A 258 -8.71 20.60 -8.36
C ALA A 258 -9.59 21.00 -7.16
N ALA A 259 -10.38 22.07 -7.31
CA ALA A 259 -11.34 22.48 -6.28
C ALA A 259 -12.48 21.44 -6.04
N MET A 260 -12.82 20.66 -7.08
CA MET A 260 -13.84 19.60 -6.97
C MET A 260 -13.27 18.31 -6.36
N LEU A 261 -11.95 18.06 -6.48
CA LEU A 261 -11.30 16.91 -5.84
C LEU A 261 -11.46 16.96 -4.32
N LYS A 262 -11.22 18.12 -3.70
CA LYS A 262 -11.42 18.32 -2.25
C LYS A 262 -12.88 18.10 -1.82
N HIS A 263 -13.82 18.57 -2.61
CA HIS A 263 -15.24 18.40 -2.34
C HIS A 263 -15.70 16.93 -2.47
N SER A 264 -15.13 16.20 -3.41
CA SER A 264 -15.39 14.77 -3.59
C SER A 264 -14.88 13.93 -2.42
N GLU A 265 -13.71 14.25 -1.87
CA GLU A 265 -13.15 13.58 -0.68
C GLU A 265 -14.04 13.81 0.55
N ASP A 266 -14.48 15.05 0.79
CA ASP A 266 -15.37 15.39 1.90
C ASP A 266 -16.74 14.72 1.77
N MET A 267 -17.32 14.66 0.58
CA MET A 267 -18.58 13.96 0.33
C MET A 267 -18.46 12.45 0.54
N THR A 268 -17.39 11.83 0.05
CA THR A 268 -17.13 10.40 0.25
C THR A 268 -16.99 10.09 1.73
N ARG A 269 -16.27 10.93 2.47
CA ARG A 269 -16.10 10.83 3.92
C ARG A 269 -17.44 10.97 4.66
N GLN A 270 -18.28 11.93 4.28
CA GLN A 270 -19.61 12.13 4.88
C GLN A 270 -20.55 10.95 4.62
N LEU A 271 -20.55 10.40 3.39
CA LEU A 271 -21.33 9.22 3.03
C LEU A 271 -20.90 7.99 3.84
N LEU A 272 -19.60 7.76 4.00
CA LEU A 272 -19.07 6.66 4.80
C LEU A 272 -19.44 6.80 6.30
N LEU A 273 -19.38 8.03 6.85
CA LEU A 273 -19.78 8.29 8.22
C LEU A 273 -21.29 8.07 8.42
N GLN A 274 -22.14 8.47 7.46
CA GLN A 274 -23.59 8.22 7.52
C GLN A 274 -23.90 6.71 7.45
N HIS A 275 -23.24 5.95 6.59
CA HIS A 275 -23.39 4.49 6.50
C HIS A 275 -22.97 3.79 7.78
N SER A 276 -21.87 4.20 8.40
CA SER A 276 -21.39 3.62 9.66
C SER A 276 -22.36 3.89 10.83
N GLN A 277 -22.98 5.07 10.87
CA GLN A 277 -23.98 5.43 11.89
C GLN A 277 -25.30 4.67 11.72
N VAL A 278 -25.70 4.37 10.47
CA VAL A 278 -26.89 3.53 10.19
C VAL A 278 -26.67 2.10 10.66
N LEU A 279 -25.49 1.52 10.37
CA LEU A 279 -25.15 0.16 10.79
C LEU A 279 -24.98 0.03 12.32
N SER A 280 -24.51 1.07 13.00
CA SER A 280 -24.41 1.05 14.47
C SER A 280 -25.77 1.13 15.16
N LYS A 281 -26.73 1.83 14.60
CA LYS A 281 -28.11 1.90 15.12
C LYS A 281 -28.86 0.58 14.93
N THR A 282 -28.68 -0.09 13.81
CA THR A 282 -29.33 -1.40 13.52
C THR A 282 -28.81 -2.52 14.45
N ARG A 283 -27.60 -2.36 15.02
CA ARG A 283 -27.03 -3.31 16.00
C ARG A 283 -27.46 -3.08 17.45
N GLN A 284 -28.04 -1.92 17.77
CA GLN A 284 -28.57 -1.63 19.13
C GLN A 284 -30.04 -2.01 19.27
N ASP A 285 -30.75 -2.24 18.15
CA ASP A 285 -32.16 -2.60 18.14
C ASP A 285 -32.40 -4.11 17.92
N CYS A 286 -31.36 -4.93 17.98
CA CYS A 286 -31.40 -6.41 18.03
C CYS A 286 -30.74 -6.90 19.33
#